data_dfe0e03dd0273e32252a125bd0232608
#
_entry.id   dfe0e03dd0273e32252a125bd0232608
#
_cell.length_a   1.000
_cell.length_b   1.000
_cell.length_c   1.000
_cell.angle_alpha   90.00
_cell.angle_beta   90.00
_cell.angle_gamma   90.00
#
_symmetry.space_group_name_H-M   'P 1'
#
loop_
_entity.id
_entity.type
_entity.pdbx_description
1 polymer ?
#
loop_
_entity_poly.entity_id
_entity_poly.type
_entity_poly.pdbx_seq_one_letter_code
_entity_poly.pdbx_strand_id
1 'polypeptide(L)'
;MLMPKRVKRRKQFRGSMRGKALRGNKINYGEFGLVATEPCWIRSNQIEAARVAMTRYIKRGGKVWIKIFPEKPVTHKPMGVRMGKGKGNLEYWVAVVKPGRVMFEIAGVSEEIAREALRLAMHKLPCKCKIVSRADLEGGDNSEN
;
A
#
# COMPACT_ATOMS: atom_id res chain seq x y z
N MET A 1 6.45 11.77 7.49
CA MET A 1 5.62 10.66 7.01
C MET A 1 4.63 11.15 5.95
N LEU A 2 4.18 10.26 5.11
CA LEU A 2 3.22 10.59 4.06
C LEU A 2 1.87 10.98 4.65
N MET A 3 1.35 12.12 4.19
CA MET A 3 0.02 12.58 4.57
C MET A 3 -0.44 13.62 3.54
N PRO A 4 -1.77 13.83 3.38
CA PRO A 4 -2.27 14.84 2.47
C PRO A 4 -1.86 16.24 2.89
N LYS A 5 -1.48 17.06 1.93
CA LYS A 5 -1.13 18.47 2.18
C LYS A 5 -2.34 19.31 2.49
N ARG A 6 -3.46 19.03 1.84
CA ARG A 6 -4.74 19.70 2.07
C ARG A 6 -5.82 18.67 2.28
N VAL A 7 -6.69 18.92 3.24
CA VAL A 7 -7.75 17.99 3.59
C VAL A 7 -9.05 18.76 3.78
N LYS A 8 -10.08 18.42 3.01
CA LYS A 8 -11.41 19.00 3.18
C LYS A 8 -12.02 18.57 4.50
N ARG A 9 -11.79 17.31 4.88
CA ARG A 9 -12.22 16.76 6.16
C ARG A 9 -11.07 15.99 6.79
N ARG A 10 -10.71 16.37 8.01
CA ARG A 10 -9.69 15.63 8.76
C ARG A 10 -10.19 14.29 9.26
N LYS A 11 -11.50 14.18 9.49
CA LYS A 11 -12.11 12.97 10.04
C LYS A 11 -13.15 12.44 9.07
N GLN A 12 -13.12 11.15 8.84
CA GLN A 12 -14.03 10.47 7.91
C GLN A 12 -14.61 9.22 8.56
N PHE A 13 -15.75 8.77 8.05
CA PHE A 13 -16.33 7.50 8.46
C PHE A 13 -15.48 6.34 7.94
N ARG A 14 -15.59 5.20 8.62
CA ARG A 14 -14.77 4.03 8.29
C ARG A 14 -14.93 3.56 6.85
N GLY A 15 -16.10 3.49 6.31
CA GLY A 15 -16.31 3.02 4.95
C GLY A 15 -16.20 1.51 4.80
N SER A 16 -16.40 1.02 3.58
CA SER A 16 -16.36 -0.40 3.24
C SER A 16 -15.07 -0.78 2.55
N MET A 17 -14.55 -1.97 2.87
CA MET A 17 -13.35 -2.54 2.23
C MET A 17 -13.72 -3.70 1.29
N ARG A 18 -14.98 -3.83 0.92
CA ARG A 18 -15.44 -4.90 0.05
C ARG A 18 -14.99 -4.68 -1.41
N GLY A 19 -14.87 -5.79 -2.13
CA GLY A 19 -14.59 -5.78 -3.56
C GLY A 19 -13.10 -5.86 -3.88
N LYS A 20 -12.82 -5.86 -5.17
CA LYS A 20 -11.46 -5.87 -5.71
C LYS A 20 -11.07 -4.50 -6.22
N ALA A 21 -9.79 -4.25 -6.35
CA ALA A 21 -9.30 -3.01 -6.92
C ALA A 21 -9.68 -2.93 -8.40
N LEU A 22 -10.39 -1.87 -8.77
CA LEU A 22 -10.74 -1.60 -10.16
C LEU A 22 -9.69 -0.68 -10.81
N ARG A 23 -8.96 0.07 -10.00
CA ARG A 23 -7.88 0.95 -10.44
C ARG A 23 -6.61 0.59 -9.70
N GLY A 24 -5.48 0.86 -10.33
CA GLY A 24 -4.19 0.56 -9.72
C GLY A 24 -3.90 -0.93 -9.61
N ASN A 25 -4.49 -1.73 -10.50
CA ASN A 25 -4.29 -3.19 -10.54
C ASN A 25 -3.29 -3.63 -11.61
N LYS A 26 -2.59 -2.67 -12.23
CA LYS A 26 -1.59 -2.93 -13.26
C LYS A 26 -0.28 -2.26 -12.91
N ILE A 27 0.82 -2.82 -13.41
CA ILE A 27 2.14 -2.21 -13.29
C ILE A 27 2.30 -1.20 -14.42
N ASN A 28 2.53 0.05 -14.08
CA ASN A 28 2.60 1.15 -15.06
C ASN A 28 4.03 1.61 -15.34
N TYR A 29 4.87 1.65 -14.34
CA TYR A 29 6.23 2.23 -14.44
C TYR A 29 7.33 1.21 -14.27
N GLY A 30 7.13 0.22 -13.41
CA GLY A 30 8.13 -0.77 -13.10
C GLY A 30 8.03 -2.04 -13.92
N GLU A 31 8.86 -3.00 -13.57
CA GLU A 31 8.86 -4.34 -14.17
C GLU A 31 8.25 -5.37 -13.22
N PHE A 32 8.37 -5.12 -11.93
CA PHE A 32 7.85 -5.98 -10.86
C PHE A 32 7.04 -5.15 -9.89
N GLY A 33 6.08 -5.78 -9.24
CA GLY A 33 5.23 -5.08 -8.29
C GLY A 33 4.83 -5.97 -7.12
N LEU A 34 4.43 -5.31 -6.04
CA LEU A 34 3.87 -5.96 -4.86
C LEU A 34 2.37 -5.70 -4.85
N VAL A 35 1.60 -6.78 -4.87
CA VAL A 35 0.14 -6.73 -4.99
C VAL A 35 -0.49 -7.26 -3.72
N ALA A 36 -1.47 -6.53 -3.19
CA ALA A 36 -2.23 -6.99 -2.02
C ALA A 36 -3.14 -8.15 -2.43
N THR A 37 -3.19 -9.18 -1.59
CA THR A 37 -4.06 -10.33 -1.80
C THR A 37 -5.26 -10.33 -0.87
N GLU A 38 -5.28 -9.42 0.10
CA GLU A 38 -6.38 -9.23 1.02
C GLU A 38 -6.61 -7.74 1.27
N PRO A 39 -7.83 -7.32 1.70
CA PRO A 39 -8.06 -5.92 2.02
C PRO A 39 -7.36 -5.53 3.31
N CYS A 40 -6.83 -4.31 3.37
CA CYS A 40 -6.18 -3.82 4.58
C CYS A 40 -6.06 -2.30 4.58
N TRP A 41 -5.81 -1.76 5.76
CA TRP A 41 -5.43 -0.38 5.96
C TRP A 41 -3.95 -0.32 6.25
N ILE A 42 -3.20 0.41 5.43
CA ILE A 42 -1.76 0.54 5.57
C ILE A 42 -1.44 1.94 6.08
N ARG A 43 -0.78 2.02 7.22
CA ARG A 43 -0.40 3.30 7.81
C ARG A 43 0.76 3.95 7.06
N SER A 44 0.85 5.26 7.13
CA SER A 44 1.92 5.99 6.48
C SER A 44 3.31 5.52 6.93
N ASN A 45 3.50 5.18 8.21
CA ASN A 45 4.78 4.69 8.71
C ASN A 45 5.13 3.30 8.14
N GLN A 46 4.12 2.45 7.87
CA GLN A 46 4.33 1.16 7.25
C GLN A 46 4.74 1.31 5.78
N ILE A 47 4.11 2.24 5.06
CA ILE A 47 4.48 2.55 3.68
C ILE A 47 5.94 3.03 3.62
N GLU A 48 6.30 3.93 4.52
CA GLU A 48 7.66 4.47 4.59
C GLU A 48 8.66 3.37 4.95
N ALA A 49 8.35 2.51 5.90
CA ALA A 49 9.21 1.40 6.28
C ALA A 49 9.44 0.44 5.11
N ALA A 50 8.39 0.13 4.35
CA ALA A 50 8.50 -0.74 3.18
C ALA A 50 9.38 -0.09 2.10
N ARG A 51 9.19 1.20 1.84
CA ARG A 51 10.02 1.93 0.88
C ARG A 51 11.49 1.90 1.26
N VAL A 52 11.78 2.16 2.52
CA VAL A 52 13.17 2.16 3.01
C VAL A 52 13.80 0.78 2.88
N ALA A 53 13.05 -0.28 3.21
CA ALA A 53 13.54 -1.65 3.08
C ALA A 53 13.94 -1.98 1.64
N MET A 54 13.09 -1.60 0.67
CA MET A 54 13.37 -1.82 -0.74
C MET A 54 14.58 -1.01 -1.22
N THR A 55 14.60 0.29 -0.91
CA THR A 55 15.67 1.17 -1.41
C THR A 55 17.03 0.80 -0.83
N ARG A 56 17.07 0.36 0.42
CA ARG A 56 18.33 -0.10 1.02
C ARG A 56 18.85 -1.35 0.34
N TYR A 57 17.99 -2.25 -0.04
CA TYR A 57 18.40 -3.50 -0.66
C TYR A 57 18.89 -3.28 -2.09
N ILE A 58 18.17 -2.50 -2.90
CA ILE A 58 18.57 -2.26 -4.29
C ILE A 58 19.67 -1.21 -4.41
N LYS A 59 19.93 -0.45 -3.36
CA LYS A 59 20.94 0.62 -3.33
C LYS A 59 20.67 1.64 -4.43
N ARG A 60 21.67 1.91 -5.29
CA ARG A 60 21.56 2.90 -6.36
C ARG A 60 21.22 2.28 -7.73
N GLY A 61 21.05 0.97 -7.79
CA GLY A 61 20.92 0.27 -9.06
C GLY A 61 19.53 0.25 -9.66
N GLY A 62 18.52 0.69 -8.92
CA GLY A 62 17.16 0.59 -9.39
C GLY A 62 16.30 1.77 -8.98
N LYS A 63 15.02 1.66 -9.31
CA LYS A 63 14.03 2.69 -9.01
C LYS A 63 12.78 2.07 -8.41
N VAL A 64 12.21 2.74 -7.42
CA VAL A 64 11.00 2.30 -6.70
C VAL A 64 9.92 3.35 -6.84
N TRP A 65 8.69 2.91 -7.09
CA TRP A 65 7.52 3.77 -7.10
C TRP A 65 6.55 3.31 -6.03
N ILE A 66 6.01 4.27 -5.27
CA ILE A 66 4.94 4.03 -4.32
C ILE A 66 3.63 4.35 -5.04
N LYS A 67 2.73 3.37 -5.13
CA LYS A 67 1.49 3.48 -5.89
C LYS A 67 0.27 3.69 -5.00
N ILE A 68 0.46 3.75 -3.71
CA ILE A 68 -0.62 4.00 -2.73
C ILE A 68 -0.28 5.24 -1.93
N PHE A 69 -1.31 5.91 -1.43
CA PHE A 69 -1.13 7.11 -0.62
C PHE A 69 -2.10 7.09 0.57
N PRO A 70 -1.64 7.46 1.77
CA PRO A 70 -2.50 7.43 2.96
C PRO A 70 -3.40 8.67 3.00
N GLU A 71 -4.58 8.55 2.43
CA GLU A 71 -5.56 9.64 2.34
C GLU A 71 -6.62 9.60 3.43
N LYS A 72 -6.84 8.44 4.05
CA LYS A 72 -7.90 8.29 5.04
C LYS A 72 -7.40 8.58 6.44
N PRO A 73 -8.00 9.55 7.14
CA PRO A 73 -7.66 9.81 8.53
C PRO A 73 -8.34 8.78 9.44
N VAL A 74 -7.60 8.32 10.45
CA VAL A 74 -8.12 7.41 11.46
C VAL A 74 -8.11 8.15 12.80
N THR A 75 -9.23 8.10 13.49
CA THR A 75 -9.42 8.77 14.77
C THR A 75 -9.49 7.75 15.89
N HIS A 76 -9.09 8.19 17.07
CA HIS A 76 -9.12 7.36 18.26
C HIS A 76 -9.67 8.19 19.43
N LYS A 77 -10.59 7.63 20.19
CA LYS A 77 -11.07 8.27 21.41
C LYS A 77 -10.15 7.92 22.57
N PRO A 78 -9.67 8.91 23.32
CA PRO A 78 -8.87 8.62 24.51
C PRO A 78 -9.64 7.77 25.51
N MET A 79 -8.91 6.99 26.31
CA MET A 79 -9.54 6.24 27.39
C MET A 79 -10.26 7.17 28.34
N GLY A 80 -11.46 6.77 28.77
CA GLY A 80 -12.28 7.58 29.67
C GLY A 80 -13.24 8.53 28.99
N VAL A 81 -13.13 8.73 27.69
CA VAL A 81 -14.09 9.54 26.94
C VAL A 81 -15.37 8.72 26.70
N ARG A 82 -16.53 9.30 27.04
CA ARG A 82 -17.79 8.60 26.85
C ARG A 82 -18.08 8.37 25.39
N MET A 83 -18.57 7.18 25.09
CA MET A 83 -19.07 6.84 23.75
C MET A 83 -20.21 7.79 23.38
N GLY A 84 -20.21 8.26 22.12
CA GLY A 84 -21.28 9.12 21.62
C GLY A 84 -21.01 10.62 21.62
N LYS A 85 -19.89 11.06 22.17
CA LYS A 85 -19.50 12.47 22.13
C LYS A 85 -18.65 12.81 20.92
N GLY A 86 -19.16 12.58 19.70
CA GLY A 86 -18.43 12.88 18.49
C GLY A 86 -17.20 11.99 18.27
N LYS A 87 -16.44 12.25 17.21
CA LYS A 87 -15.22 11.53 16.90
C LYS A 87 -14.06 11.98 17.78
N GLY A 88 -13.16 11.05 18.09
CA GLY A 88 -11.92 11.37 18.77
C GLY A 88 -10.98 12.20 17.89
N ASN A 89 -9.81 12.51 18.43
CA ASN A 89 -8.80 13.28 17.72
C ASN A 89 -8.20 12.47 16.57
N LEU A 90 -7.74 13.17 15.52
CA LEU A 90 -7.00 12.57 14.43
C LEU A 90 -5.73 11.96 15.00
N GLU A 91 -5.48 10.67 14.68
CA GLU A 91 -4.33 9.95 15.18
C GLU A 91 -3.31 9.64 14.09
N TYR A 92 -3.76 9.11 12.96
CA TYR A 92 -2.86 8.76 11.86
C TYR A 92 -3.62 8.66 10.54
N TRP A 93 -2.86 8.55 9.46
CA TRP A 93 -3.39 8.42 8.11
C TRP A 93 -3.11 7.02 7.57
N VAL A 94 -4.06 6.48 6.80
CA VAL A 94 -3.94 5.16 6.20
C VAL A 94 -4.32 5.19 4.73
N ALA A 95 -3.74 4.26 3.97
CA ALA A 95 -4.18 3.92 2.63
C ALA A 95 -5.14 2.74 2.74
N VAL A 96 -6.33 2.86 2.14
CA VAL A 96 -7.29 1.77 2.08
C VAL A 96 -6.97 0.96 0.82
N VAL A 97 -6.57 -0.29 1.02
CA VAL A 97 -6.11 -1.15 -0.06
C VAL A 97 -7.05 -2.33 -0.23
N LYS A 98 -7.48 -2.55 -1.47
CA LYS A 98 -8.34 -3.69 -1.83
C LYS A 98 -7.50 -4.77 -2.51
N PRO A 99 -7.94 -6.04 -2.49
CA PRO A 99 -7.22 -7.12 -3.18
C PRO A 99 -7.02 -6.79 -4.66
N GLY A 100 -5.84 -7.08 -5.17
CA GLY A 100 -5.46 -6.79 -6.56
C GLY A 100 -4.77 -5.46 -6.76
N ARG A 101 -4.69 -4.62 -5.73
CA ARG A 101 -4.03 -3.32 -5.84
C ARG A 101 -2.52 -3.49 -5.88
N VAL A 102 -1.88 -2.91 -6.89
CA VAL A 102 -0.41 -2.79 -6.94
C VAL A 102 -0.02 -1.66 -6.02
N MET A 103 0.74 -1.98 -4.98
CA MET A 103 1.13 -1.02 -3.94
C MET A 103 2.48 -0.39 -4.22
N PHE A 104 3.43 -1.17 -4.71
CA PHE A 104 4.78 -0.72 -5.01
C PHE A 104 5.22 -1.32 -6.34
N GLU A 105 6.07 -0.58 -7.05
CA GLU A 105 6.68 -1.05 -8.29
C GLU A 105 8.20 -0.86 -8.21
N ILE A 106 8.92 -1.73 -8.90
CA ILE A 106 10.39 -1.67 -8.92
C ILE A 106 10.89 -1.97 -10.34
N ALA A 107 11.94 -1.29 -10.75
CA ALA A 107 12.57 -1.50 -12.04
C ALA A 107 14.07 -1.19 -11.96
N GLY A 108 14.80 -1.56 -13.02
CA GLY A 108 16.20 -1.26 -13.14
C GLY A 108 17.13 -2.21 -12.39
N VAL A 109 16.62 -3.33 -11.93
CA VAL A 109 17.39 -4.38 -11.26
C VAL A 109 16.97 -5.75 -11.82
N SER A 110 17.78 -6.77 -11.57
CA SER A 110 17.47 -8.12 -11.99
C SER A 110 16.22 -8.63 -11.27
N GLU A 111 15.57 -9.64 -11.84
CA GLU A 111 14.39 -10.24 -11.23
C GLU A 111 14.66 -10.75 -9.82
N GLU A 112 15.81 -11.39 -9.62
CA GLU A 112 16.19 -11.93 -8.32
C GLU A 112 16.29 -10.82 -7.26
N ILE A 113 16.95 -9.72 -7.60
CA ILE A 113 17.09 -8.57 -6.70
C ILE A 113 15.74 -7.92 -6.46
N ALA A 114 14.92 -7.75 -7.50
CA ALA A 114 13.60 -7.14 -7.37
C ALA A 114 12.70 -7.97 -6.45
N ARG A 115 12.66 -9.28 -6.62
CA ARG A 115 11.84 -10.16 -5.80
C ARG A 115 12.26 -10.13 -4.34
N GLU A 116 13.55 -10.12 -4.07
CA GLU A 116 14.05 -10.04 -2.69
C GLU A 116 13.73 -8.69 -2.05
N ALA A 117 13.88 -7.60 -2.79
CA ALA A 117 13.52 -6.27 -2.30
C ALA A 117 12.04 -6.19 -1.93
N LEU A 118 11.17 -6.71 -2.80
CA LEU A 118 9.73 -6.71 -2.56
C LEU A 118 9.36 -7.65 -1.40
N ARG A 119 10.07 -8.76 -1.23
CA ARG A 119 9.87 -9.65 -0.10
C ARG A 119 10.19 -8.93 1.23
N LEU A 120 11.26 -8.16 1.27
CA LEU A 120 11.62 -7.37 2.45
C LEU A 120 10.56 -6.30 2.75
N ALA A 121 10.04 -5.66 1.70
CA ALA A 121 8.95 -4.69 1.86
C ALA A 121 7.68 -5.35 2.41
N MET A 122 7.36 -6.53 1.94
CA MET A 122 6.18 -7.29 2.36
C MET A 122 6.16 -7.50 3.88
N HIS A 123 7.31 -7.72 4.48
CA HIS A 123 7.43 -7.93 5.93
C HIS A 123 7.10 -6.69 6.75
N LYS A 124 7.06 -5.51 6.12
CA LYS A 124 6.72 -4.26 6.80
C LYS A 124 5.24 -3.91 6.68
N LEU A 125 4.49 -4.66 5.89
CA LEU A 125 3.08 -4.39 5.62
C LEU A 125 2.17 -5.30 6.45
N PRO A 126 0.96 -4.82 6.81
CA PRO A 126 0.05 -5.58 7.66
C PRO A 126 -0.77 -6.64 6.92
N CYS A 127 -0.78 -6.62 5.60
CA CYS A 127 -1.59 -7.52 4.79
C CYS A 127 -0.74 -8.53 4.04
N LYS A 128 -1.41 -9.60 3.59
CA LYS A 128 -0.78 -10.57 2.72
C LYS A 128 -0.65 -10.00 1.31
N CYS A 129 0.49 -10.26 0.70
CA CYS A 129 0.84 -9.71 -0.60
C CYS A 129 1.47 -10.80 -1.46
N LYS A 130 1.52 -10.55 -2.76
CA LYS A 130 2.27 -11.39 -3.69
C LYS A 130 3.13 -10.51 -4.59
N ILE A 131 4.22 -11.09 -5.07
CA ILE A 131 5.12 -10.41 -5.99
C ILE A 131 4.75 -10.85 -7.40
N VAL A 132 4.56 -9.86 -8.29
CA VAL A 132 4.18 -10.12 -9.69
C VAL A 132 5.13 -9.40 -10.62
N SER A 133 5.29 -9.93 -11.83
CA SER A 133 5.97 -9.24 -12.90
C SER A 133 4.92 -8.56 -13.79
N ARG A 134 5.36 -7.61 -14.61
CA ARG A 134 4.46 -6.99 -15.58
C ARG A 134 3.87 -8.05 -16.52
N ALA A 135 4.70 -9.01 -16.94
CA ALA A 135 4.24 -10.11 -17.79
C ALA A 135 3.17 -10.96 -17.12
N ASP A 136 3.30 -11.22 -15.81
CA ASP A 136 2.31 -11.99 -15.06
C ASP A 136 0.94 -11.30 -15.09
N LEU A 137 0.90 -9.97 -14.92
CA LEU A 137 -0.36 -9.23 -14.92
C LEU A 137 -0.95 -9.11 -16.32
N GLU A 138 -0.12 -8.90 -17.33
CA GLU A 138 -0.59 -8.79 -18.72
C GLU A 138 -1.11 -10.13 -19.25
N GLY A 139 -0.48 -11.24 -18.85
CA GLY A 139 -0.93 -12.58 -19.22
C GLY A 139 -2.03 -13.13 -18.32
N GLY A 140 -2.20 -12.56 -17.13
CA GLY A 140 -3.10 -13.07 -16.11
C GLY A 140 -4.58 -12.98 -16.47
N ASP A 141 -4.96 -12.01 -17.30
CA ASP A 141 -6.35 -11.84 -17.73
C ASP A 141 -6.89 -13.06 -18.46
N ASN A 142 -6.00 -13.84 -19.05
CA ASN A 142 -6.38 -15.02 -19.81
C ASN A 142 -6.36 -16.30 -18.97
N SER A 143 -5.80 -16.26 -17.77
CA SER A 143 -5.62 -17.44 -16.92
C SER A 143 -6.51 -17.43 -15.68
N GLU A 144 -7.20 -16.33 -15.42
CA GLU A 144 -8.14 -16.26 -14.33
C GLU A 144 -9.49 -16.84 -14.74
N ASN A 145 -9.68 -18.03 -14.38
CA ASN A 145 -10.98 -18.66 -14.63
C ASN A 145 -11.46 -19.38 -13.40
#